data_d172aa25b21d1fc1700183123e222de8
#
_entry.id   d172aa25b21d1fc1700183123e222de8
#
_cell.length_a   1.000
_cell.length_b   1.000
_cell.length_c   1.000
_cell.angle_alpha   90.00
_cell.angle_beta   90.00
_cell.angle_gamma   90.00
#
_symmetry.space_group_name_H-M   'P 1'
#
loop_
_entity.id
_entity.type
_entity.pdbx_description
1 polymer ?
#
loop_
_entity_poly.entity_id
_entity_poly.type
_entity_poly.pdbx_seq_one_letter_code
_entity_poly.pdbx_strand_id
1 'polypeptide(L)'
;MSAEARLAQNVRVALDLPGSPGERLYDYALPDGLHAGVGDGVVVPFGTRRAVGIVVACGTTPPGGILVKPLESRIGEKPILSPRVMQLAQEIADYWAAPLSLTLRSLLPPGLLDKVERMVRITAAASVDGRTAASRLGIGEEWTRVDRLAGARGTSRPAILRQIRALAATGVIEGSWHLAATGARRVSEEFVALAKTRSDELPRLGARQEAAYAALKTAAEQGGGGIPARSLPGGLTTARRLAGLGLATIDVRRRERVHGERRSGRADVATAIIDWSPEQRQVIDIAAQRGAEVTLVDGAPGSGKSRAAAEAAARVIATGRSVLWLVPETSHVSLAFDLLQAASTAPIEIVHSGMSQGERLDAYDRLAEPTPHIVVGTRIAVGAINDEIGLIVMDEEHESSYKSDRTPRLHAREVACMLARLHAAPLILLSATPSIESLARATRERWGRITLSPRAAAPKVEVEIGRAHV
;
A
#
# COMPACT_ATOMS: atom_id res chain seq x y z
N MET A 1 -4.69 -10.47 -42.44
CA MET A 1 -5.04 -10.60 -40.99
C MET A 1 -6.55 -10.80 -40.88
N SER A 2 -6.99 -11.92 -40.32
CA SER A 2 -8.41 -12.25 -40.15
C SER A 2 -9.06 -11.28 -39.16
N ALA A 3 -10.41 -11.16 -39.23
CA ALA A 3 -11.17 -10.35 -38.27
C ALA A 3 -10.92 -10.77 -36.83
N GLU A 4 -10.67 -12.06 -36.57
CA GLU A 4 -10.32 -12.60 -35.26
C GLU A 4 -8.96 -12.11 -34.73
N ALA A 5 -7.96 -11.94 -35.61
CA ALA A 5 -6.65 -11.39 -35.21
C ALA A 5 -6.73 -9.89 -34.85
N ARG A 6 -7.74 -9.16 -35.39
CA ARG A 6 -8.03 -7.77 -34.99
C ARG A 6 -8.80 -7.67 -33.72
N LEU A 7 -9.63 -8.65 -33.33
CA LEU A 7 -10.37 -8.70 -32.07
C LEU A 7 -9.44 -8.85 -30.85
N ALA A 8 -8.31 -9.53 -31.02
CA ALA A 8 -7.31 -9.69 -29.95
C ALA A 8 -6.52 -8.41 -29.62
N GLN A 9 -6.74 -7.31 -30.33
CA GLN A 9 -5.96 -6.08 -30.25
C GLN A 9 -6.66 -4.91 -29.55
N ASN A 10 -7.86 -5.10 -29.01
CA ASN A 10 -8.55 -4.03 -28.29
C ASN A 10 -8.60 -4.33 -26.80
N VAL A 11 -8.55 -3.27 -26.01
CA VAL A 11 -8.70 -3.33 -24.55
C VAL A 11 -9.72 -2.31 -24.09
N ARG A 12 -10.49 -2.68 -23.07
CA ARG A 12 -11.40 -1.77 -22.39
C ARG A 12 -10.74 -1.18 -21.18
N VAL A 13 -10.80 0.14 -21.05
CA VAL A 13 -10.10 0.91 -20.04
C VAL A 13 -11.09 1.71 -19.21
N ALA A 14 -11.01 1.56 -17.88
CA ALA A 14 -11.69 2.41 -16.93
C ALA A 14 -10.84 3.68 -16.71
N LEU A 15 -11.37 4.85 -17.10
CA LEU A 15 -10.64 6.11 -16.99
C LEU A 15 -10.84 6.76 -15.62
N ASP A 16 -9.75 7.23 -15.04
CA ASP A 16 -9.76 8.09 -13.86
C ASP A 16 -9.91 9.56 -14.29
N LEU A 17 -11.16 10.02 -14.36
CA LEU A 17 -11.47 11.39 -14.75
C LEU A 17 -12.21 12.09 -13.61
N PRO A 18 -11.70 13.21 -13.05
CA PRO A 18 -12.40 13.94 -11.99
C PRO A 18 -13.70 14.59 -12.49
N GLY A 19 -14.72 14.61 -11.62
CA GLY A 19 -15.89 15.47 -11.76
C GLY A 19 -17.04 15.01 -12.66
N SER A 20 -17.07 13.78 -13.19
CA SER A 20 -18.18 13.30 -14.01
C SER A 20 -18.86 12.08 -13.37
N PRO A 21 -20.15 12.08 -13.16
CA PRO A 21 -20.89 10.90 -12.74
C PRO A 21 -21.03 9.90 -13.90
N GLY A 22 -20.97 8.61 -13.60
CA GLY A 22 -21.29 7.55 -14.55
C GLY A 22 -20.11 6.64 -14.92
N GLU A 23 -20.46 5.57 -15.64
CA GLU A 23 -19.51 4.58 -16.15
C GLU A 23 -18.60 5.21 -17.20
N ARG A 24 -17.30 4.91 -17.10
CA ARG A 24 -16.29 5.49 -18.00
C ARG A 24 -15.37 4.43 -18.53
N LEU A 25 -15.97 3.46 -19.18
CA LEU A 25 -15.28 2.42 -19.88
C LEU A 25 -15.18 2.79 -21.35
N TYR A 26 -13.96 2.81 -21.87
CA TYR A 26 -13.67 3.14 -23.26
C TYR A 26 -12.80 2.07 -23.89
N ASP A 27 -13.10 1.73 -25.16
CA ASP A 27 -12.30 0.78 -25.90
C ASP A 27 -11.14 1.51 -26.60
N TYR A 28 -9.94 0.92 -26.53
CA TYR A 28 -8.73 1.39 -27.18
C TYR A 28 -8.06 0.25 -27.95
N ALA A 29 -7.44 0.59 -29.08
CA ALA A 29 -6.62 -0.37 -29.81
C ALA A 29 -5.26 -0.55 -29.12
N LEU A 30 -4.76 -1.78 -29.06
CA LEU A 30 -3.44 -2.09 -28.58
C LEU A 30 -2.44 -1.97 -29.75
N PRO A 31 -1.48 -1.02 -29.72
CA PRO A 31 -0.47 -0.89 -30.77
C PRO A 31 0.43 -2.13 -30.87
N ASP A 32 0.96 -2.39 -32.05
CA ASP A 32 1.94 -3.46 -32.25
C ASP A 32 3.14 -3.29 -31.30
N GLY A 33 3.52 -4.36 -30.63
CA GLY A 33 4.63 -4.38 -29.68
C GLY A 33 4.30 -3.84 -28.29
N LEU A 34 3.08 -3.31 -28.04
CA LEU A 34 2.63 -2.92 -26.72
C LEU A 34 1.76 -4.04 -26.10
N HIS A 35 2.14 -4.52 -24.95
CA HIS A 35 1.39 -5.52 -24.18
C HIS A 35 0.73 -4.87 -22.98
N ALA A 36 -0.58 -5.02 -22.86
CA ALA A 36 -1.35 -4.58 -21.72
C ALA A 36 -2.44 -5.60 -21.39
N GLY A 37 -2.52 -5.99 -20.12
CA GLY A 37 -3.47 -6.94 -19.57
C GLY A 37 -4.40 -6.31 -18.54
N VAL A 38 -5.37 -7.08 -18.06
CA VAL A 38 -6.30 -6.66 -17.01
C VAL A 38 -5.52 -6.29 -15.74
N GLY A 39 -5.84 -5.14 -15.15
CA GLY A 39 -5.14 -4.59 -14.00
C GLY A 39 -3.97 -3.65 -14.34
N ASP A 40 -3.54 -3.60 -15.61
CA ASP A 40 -2.49 -2.68 -16.02
C ASP A 40 -2.98 -1.23 -16.04
N GLY A 41 -2.13 -0.34 -15.55
CA GLY A 41 -2.30 1.09 -15.75
C GLY A 41 -1.86 1.49 -17.17
N VAL A 42 -2.62 2.37 -17.80
CA VAL A 42 -2.35 2.83 -19.14
C VAL A 42 -2.55 4.33 -19.30
N VAL A 43 -1.80 4.93 -20.21
CA VAL A 43 -1.99 6.30 -20.66
C VAL A 43 -2.70 6.27 -22.02
N VAL A 44 -3.80 6.99 -22.12
CA VAL A 44 -4.66 6.99 -23.29
C VAL A 44 -4.95 8.41 -23.81
N PRO A 45 -5.16 8.61 -25.10
CA PRO A 45 -5.65 9.86 -25.64
C PRO A 45 -7.14 10.04 -25.31
N PHE A 46 -7.50 11.14 -24.65
CA PHE A 46 -8.89 11.48 -24.33
C PHE A 46 -9.22 12.92 -24.76
N GLY A 47 -10.00 13.07 -25.81
CA GLY A 47 -10.21 14.37 -26.48
C GLY A 47 -8.88 14.95 -26.97
N THR A 48 -8.55 16.15 -26.48
CA THR A 48 -7.27 16.85 -26.72
C THR A 48 -6.22 16.60 -25.60
N ARG A 49 -6.58 15.83 -24.58
CA ARG A 49 -5.76 15.58 -23.40
C ARG A 49 -5.36 14.11 -23.33
N ARG A 50 -4.48 13.81 -22.38
CA ARG A 50 -4.17 12.46 -21.95
C ARG A 50 -4.95 12.15 -20.69
N ALA A 51 -5.40 10.92 -20.57
CA ALA A 51 -6.00 10.38 -19.36
C ALA A 51 -5.24 9.13 -18.91
N VAL A 52 -5.32 8.86 -17.62
CA VAL A 52 -4.83 7.62 -17.03
C VAL A 52 -6.02 6.72 -16.77
N GLY A 53 -5.84 5.42 -16.97
CA GLY A 53 -6.88 4.44 -16.71
C GLY A 53 -6.30 3.08 -16.39
N ILE A 54 -7.19 2.17 -16.03
CA ILE A 54 -6.87 0.76 -15.76
C ILE A 54 -7.56 -0.11 -16.79
N VAL A 55 -6.83 -1.06 -17.35
CA VAL A 55 -7.39 -2.06 -18.27
C VAL A 55 -8.31 -2.99 -17.48
N VAL A 56 -9.57 -3.08 -17.89
CA VAL A 56 -10.59 -3.90 -17.22
C VAL A 56 -10.99 -5.13 -18.05
N ALA A 57 -10.73 -5.12 -19.36
CA ALA A 57 -10.96 -6.26 -20.23
C ALA A 57 -10.04 -6.21 -21.45
N CYS A 58 -9.70 -7.38 -22.00
CA CYS A 58 -8.96 -7.54 -23.23
C CYS A 58 -9.81 -8.27 -24.28
N GLY A 59 -9.49 -8.11 -25.56
CA GLY A 59 -10.22 -8.75 -26.66
C GLY A 59 -11.62 -8.19 -26.88
N THR A 60 -11.86 -6.90 -26.55
CA THR A 60 -13.17 -6.27 -26.66
C THR A 60 -13.52 -5.93 -28.11
N THR A 61 -14.81 -6.03 -28.43
CA THR A 61 -15.33 -5.58 -29.71
C THR A 61 -15.98 -4.20 -29.52
N PRO A 62 -15.42 -3.13 -30.05
CA PRO A 62 -16.04 -1.82 -30.00
C PRO A 62 -17.39 -1.82 -30.71
N PRO A 63 -18.33 -0.96 -30.34
CA PRO A 63 -19.56 -0.77 -31.10
C PRO A 63 -19.28 -0.47 -32.57
N GLY A 64 -20.06 -1.03 -33.47
CA GLY A 64 -19.82 -0.95 -34.92
C GLY A 64 -19.68 0.49 -35.40
N GLY A 65 -18.69 0.74 -36.29
CA GLY A 65 -18.44 2.03 -36.92
C GLY A 65 -17.63 3.05 -36.09
N ILE A 66 -17.21 2.73 -34.87
CA ILE A 66 -16.38 3.61 -34.07
C ILE A 66 -14.91 3.35 -34.34
N LEU A 67 -14.18 4.39 -34.75
CA LEU A 67 -12.72 4.35 -34.86
C LEU A 67 -12.10 4.37 -33.47
N VAL A 68 -11.48 3.26 -33.08
CA VAL A 68 -10.82 3.11 -31.79
C VAL A 68 -9.43 3.75 -31.84
N LYS A 69 -9.16 4.67 -30.91
CA LYS A 69 -7.82 5.29 -30.79
C LYS A 69 -6.83 4.30 -30.18
N PRO A 70 -5.55 4.33 -30.56
CA PRO A 70 -4.54 3.49 -29.94
C PRO A 70 -4.21 3.96 -28.52
N LEU A 71 -3.82 3.02 -27.64
CA LEU A 71 -3.15 3.33 -26.39
C LEU A 71 -1.84 4.09 -26.66
N GLU A 72 -1.48 5.03 -25.76
CA GLU A 72 -0.17 5.69 -25.88
C GLU A 72 0.94 4.86 -25.22
N SER A 73 0.68 4.31 -24.06
CA SER A 73 1.65 3.46 -23.36
C SER A 73 1.04 2.75 -22.15
N ARG A 74 1.73 1.72 -21.67
CA ARG A 74 1.55 1.10 -20.35
C ARG A 74 2.30 1.89 -19.28
N ILE A 75 1.80 1.85 -18.05
CA ILE A 75 2.41 2.48 -16.86
C ILE A 75 3.17 1.41 -16.07
N GLY A 76 4.49 1.54 -15.98
CA GLY A 76 5.33 0.59 -15.25
C GLY A 76 5.43 -0.78 -15.90
N GLU A 77 6.10 -1.70 -15.21
CA GLU A 77 6.37 -3.07 -15.70
C GLU A 77 5.42 -4.12 -15.10
N LYS A 78 4.75 -3.78 -13.99
CA LYS A 78 3.81 -4.66 -13.28
C LYS A 78 2.40 -4.09 -13.33
N PRO A 79 1.36 -4.93 -13.27
CA PRO A 79 -0.01 -4.46 -13.09
C PRO A 79 -0.13 -3.58 -11.84
N ILE A 80 -0.98 -2.55 -11.91
CA ILE A 80 -1.30 -1.69 -10.75
C ILE A 80 -2.21 -2.45 -9.78
N LEU A 81 -3.11 -3.27 -10.32
CA LEU A 81 -4.04 -4.07 -9.55
C LEU A 81 -3.89 -5.55 -9.90
N SER A 82 -3.86 -6.38 -8.88
CA SER A 82 -3.85 -7.83 -9.05
C SER A 82 -5.19 -8.34 -9.61
N PRO A 83 -5.23 -9.53 -10.23
CA PRO A 83 -6.48 -10.12 -10.70
C PRO A 83 -7.55 -10.25 -9.61
N ARG A 84 -7.15 -10.54 -8.38
CA ARG A 84 -8.08 -10.63 -7.23
C ARG A 84 -8.71 -9.28 -6.88
N VAL A 85 -7.91 -8.22 -6.87
CA VAL A 85 -8.44 -6.87 -6.62
C VAL A 85 -9.35 -6.42 -7.75
N MET A 86 -9.06 -6.80 -8.99
CA MET A 86 -9.95 -6.56 -10.13
C MET A 86 -11.28 -7.31 -9.99
N GLN A 87 -11.24 -8.58 -9.56
CA GLN A 87 -12.45 -9.36 -9.27
C GLN A 87 -13.26 -8.72 -8.13
N LEU A 88 -12.60 -8.33 -7.03
CA LEU A 88 -13.25 -7.62 -5.92
C LEU A 88 -13.93 -6.32 -6.40
N ALA A 89 -13.24 -5.53 -7.22
CA ALA A 89 -13.79 -4.30 -7.76
C ALA A 89 -15.06 -4.54 -8.58
N GLN A 90 -15.08 -5.61 -9.39
CA GLN A 90 -16.25 -5.99 -10.16
C GLN A 90 -17.41 -6.44 -9.26
N GLU A 91 -17.13 -7.31 -8.27
CA GLU A 91 -18.16 -7.75 -7.30
C GLU A 91 -18.77 -6.57 -6.52
N ILE A 92 -17.93 -5.60 -6.10
CA ILE A 92 -18.39 -4.37 -5.44
C ILE A 92 -19.25 -3.54 -6.40
N ALA A 93 -18.80 -3.34 -7.65
CA ALA A 93 -19.52 -2.56 -8.63
C ALA A 93 -20.91 -3.15 -8.91
N ASP A 94 -20.99 -4.46 -9.08
CA ASP A 94 -22.23 -5.19 -9.33
C ASP A 94 -23.17 -5.15 -8.11
N TYR A 95 -22.64 -5.37 -6.91
CA TYR A 95 -23.44 -5.42 -5.68
C TYR A 95 -24.09 -4.06 -5.35
N TRP A 96 -23.36 -2.96 -5.54
CA TRP A 96 -23.88 -1.61 -5.25
C TRP A 96 -24.41 -0.89 -6.49
N ALA A 97 -24.50 -1.56 -7.65
CA ALA A 97 -24.85 -0.96 -8.93
C ALA A 97 -24.05 0.35 -9.17
N ALA A 98 -22.76 0.29 -8.88
CA ALA A 98 -21.86 1.43 -8.94
C ALA A 98 -20.95 1.37 -10.19
N PRO A 99 -20.55 2.52 -10.76
CA PRO A 99 -19.60 2.54 -11.85
C PRO A 99 -18.28 1.86 -11.46
N LEU A 100 -17.79 0.93 -12.29
CA LEU A 100 -16.54 0.20 -12.03
C LEU A 100 -15.35 1.16 -11.91
N SER A 101 -15.31 2.22 -12.71
CA SER A 101 -14.27 3.26 -12.65
C SER A 101 -14.18 3.94 -11.28
N LEU A 102 -15.33 4.26 -10.65
CA LEU A 102 -15.37 4.84 -9.30
C LEU A 102 -15.04 3.80 -8.23
N THR A 103 -15.44 2.56 -8.44
CA THR A 103 -15.12 1.45 -7.54
C THR A 103 -13.62 1.19 -7.50
N LEU A 104 -12.97 1.08 -8.65
CA LEU A 104 -11.51 0.96 -8.76
C LEU A 104 -10.80 2.12 -8.04
N ARG A 105 -11.26 3.36 -8.26
CA ARG A 105 -10.70 4.53 -7.58
C ARG A 105 -10.84 4.45 -6.05
N SER A 106 -11.91 3.84 -5.54
CA SER A 106 -12.13 3.72 -4.09
C SER A 106 -11.20 2.69 -3.42
N LEU A 107 -10.71 1.71 -4.17
CA LEU A 107 -9.78 0.66 -3.72
C LEU A 107 -8.32 1.08 -3.84
N LEU A 108 -8.02 2.08 -4.66
CA LEU A 108 -6.66 2.59 -4.85
C LEU A 108 -6.30 3.65 -3.80
N PRO A 109 -5.00 3.79 -3.48
CA PRO A 109 -4.53 4.94 -2.72
C PRO A 109 -4.97 6.24 -3.39
N PRO A 110 -5.58 7.20 -2.66
CA PRO A 110 -5.98 8.47 -3.23
C PRO A 110 -4.81 9.17 -3.92
N GLY A 111 -5.04 9.61 -5.16
CA GLY A 111 -4.04 10.30 -5.96
C GLY A 111 -2.99 9.42 -6.63
N LEU A 112 -3.09 8.10 -6.53
CA LEU A 112 -2.14 7.19 -7.18
C LEU A 112 -2.12 7.36 -8.70
N LEU A 113 -3.29 7.57 -9.31
CA LEU A 113 -3.43 7.76 -10.76
C LEU A 113 -3.39 9.25 -11.17
N ASP A 114 -3.35 10.19 -10.23
CA ASP A 114 -3.40 11.63 -10.53
C ASP A 114 -2.13 12.13 -11.20
N LYS A 115 -1.01 11.48 -10.98
CA LYS A 115 0.30 11.91 -11.48
C LYS A 115 1.07 10.76 -12.07
N VAL A 116 1.21 10.79 -13.37
CA VAL A 116 2.18 9.96 -14.10
C VAL A 116 3.34 10.81 -14.58
N GLU A 117 4.53 10.26 -14.52
CA GLU A 117 5.76 10.92 -14.92
C GLU A 117 6.36 10.17 -16.10
N ARG A 118 6.82 10.92 -17.09
CA ARG A 118 7.56 10.35 -18.19
C ARG A 118 9.00 10.12 -17.78
N MET A 119 9.43 8.87 -17.85
CA MET A 119 10.78 8.42 -17.52
C MET A 119 11.50 7.99 -18.80
N VAL A 120 12.82 8.08 -18.81
CA VAL A 120 13.69 7.59 -19.89
C VAL A 120 14.92 6.92 -19.26
N ARG A 121 15.43 5.91 -19.95
CA ARG A 121 16.74 5.28 -19.60
C ARG A 121 17.48 4.88 -20.88
N ILE A 122 18.78 4.67 -20.76
CA ILE A 122 19.61 4.13 -21.84
C ILE A 122 19.28 2.64 -22.00
N THR A 123 19.12 2.19 -23.24
CA THR A 123 18.90 0.78 -23.54
C THR A 123 20.19 -0.01 -23.47
N ALA A 124 20.12 -1.31 -23.20
CA ALA A 124 21.29 -2.20 -23.19
C ALA A 124 21.98 -2.24 -24.57
N ALA A 125 21.21 -2.10 -25.65
CA ALA A 125 21.69 -2.12 -27.04
C ALA A 125 22.28 -0.80 -27.53
N ALA A 126 22.32 0.25 -26.70
CA ALA A 126 22.80 1.56 -27.12
C ALA A 126 24.28 1.55 -27.49
N SER A 127 24.62 2.18 -28.65
CA SER A 127 26.00 2.39 -29.09
C SER A 127 26.78 3.31 -28.14
N VAL A 128 28.09 3.27 -28.16
CA VAL A 128 28.96 4.10 -27.33
C VAL A 128 28.67 5.60 -27.53
N ASP A 129 28.54 6.02 -28.80
CA ASP A 129 28.22 7.41 -29.13
C ASP A 129 26.81 7.80 -28.65
N GLY A 130 25.84 6.89 -28.79
CA GLY A 130 24.50 7.07 -28.29
C GLY A 130 24.45 7.22 -26.76
N ARG A 131 25.17 6.36 -26.02
CA ARG A 131 25.31 6.45 -24.56
C ARG A 131 25.91 7.79 -24.14
N THR A 132 26.96 8.23 -24.84
CA THR A 132 27.59 9.53 -24.58
C THR A 132 26.63 10.70 -24.82
N ALA A 133 25.84 10.65 -25.89
CA ALA A 133 24.84 11.67 -26.20
C ALA A 133 23.70 11.70 -25.16
N ALA A 134 23.23 10.54 -24.72
CA ALA A 134 22.22 10.41 -23.67
C ALA A 134 22.71 10.90 -22.31
N SER A 135 23.96 10.54 -21.95
CA SER A 135 24.60 10.97 -20.68
C SER A 135 24.77 12.48 -20.60
N ARG A 136 25.03 13.17 -21.71
CA ARG A 136 25.09 14.65 -21.77
C ARG A 136 23.76 15.31 -21.39
N LEU A 137 22.64 14.61 -21.54
CA LEU A 137 21.31 15.06 -21.11
C LEU A 137 21.00 14.64 -19.65
N GLY A 138 21.89 13.90 -18.99
CA GLY A 138 21.67 13.34 -17.66
C GLY A 138 20.84 12.05 -17.67
N ILE A 139 20.75 11.36 -18.80
CA ILE A 139 20.08 10.06 -18.91
C ILE A 139 21.10 8.97 -18.62
N GLY A 140 20.78 8.11 -17.65
CA GLY A 140 21.58 6.95 -17.24
C GLY A 140 20.91 5.62 -17.65
N GLU A 141 21.45 4.53 -17.12
CA GLU A 141 20.85 3.18 -17.25
C GLU A 141 19.62 3.01 -16.36
N GLU A 142 19.53 3.80 -15.30
CA GLU A 142 18.34 3.86 -14.45
C GLU A 142 17.29 4.83 -15.00
N TRP A 143 16.04 4.57 -14.65
CA TRP A 143 14.93 5.43 -15.04
C TRP A 143 15.09 6.86 -14.51
N THR A 144 15.22 7.82 -15.42
CA THR A 144 15.40 9.24 -15.13
C THR A 144 14.17 10.03 -15.58
N ARG A 145 13.67 10.92 -14.72
CA ARG A 145 12.51 11.77 -15.05
C ARG A 145 12.84 12.75 -16.17
N VAL A 146 12.00 12.80 -17.19
CA VAL A 146 12.18 13.73 -18.32
C VAL A 146 12.16 15.19 -17.86
N ASP A 147 11.39 15.55 -16.85
CA ASP A 147 11.31 16.93 -16.33
C ASP A 147 12.58 17.39 -15.59
N ARG A 148 13.42 16.46 -15.12
CA ARG A 148 14.70 16.74 -14.46
C ARG A 148 15.88 16.80 -15.39
N LEU A 149 15.70 16.41 -16.66
CA LEU A 149 16.80 16.41 -17.60
C LEU A 149 17.22 17.85 -17.93
N ALA A 150 18.52 18.08 -17.85
CA ALA A 150 19.16 19.35 -18.17
C ALA A 150 20.02 19.16 -19.43
N GLY A 151 19.84 20.03 -20.40
CA GLY A 151 20.78 20.15 -21.52
C GLY A 151 22.00 21.01 -21.12
N ALA A 152 22.94 21.18 -22.06
CA ALA A 152 24.02 22.16 -21.90
C ALA A 152 23.45 23.55 -21.55
N ARG A 153 24.26 24.39 -20.84
CA ARG A 153 23.81 25.75 -20.44
C ARG A 153 23.19 26.47 -21.64
N GLY A 154 21.96 26.97 -21.50
CA GLY A 154 21.22 27.67 -22.55
C GLY A 154 20.33 26.80 -23.43
N THR A 155 20.29 25.45 -23.25
CA THR A 155 19.42 24.59 -24.04
C THR A 155 17.96 24.77 -23.61
N SER A 156 17.08 25.16 -24.53
CA SER A 156 15.65 25.30 -24.25
C SER A 156 14.96 23.95 -24.04
N ARG A 157 13.88 23.94 -23.24
CA ARG A 157 13.09 22.73 -22.98
C ARG A 157 12.59 22.03 -24.26
N PRO A 158 12.08 22.75 -25.29
CA PRO A 158 11.72 22.12 -26.56
C PRO A 158 12.90 21.44 -27.29
N ALA A 159 14.11 21.99 -27.18
CA ALA A 159 15.31 21.38 -27.77
C ALA A 159 15.68 20.07 -27.05
N ILE A 160 15.61 20.03 -25.73
CA ILE A 160 15.82 18.79 -24.94
C ILE A 160 14.81 17.71 -25.37
N LEU A 161 13.53 18.06 -25.49
CA LEU A 161 12.50 17.11 -25.91
C LEU A 161 12.69 16.61 -27.33
N ARG A 162 13.22 17.44 -28.25
CA ARG A 162 13.59 16.99 -29.61
C ARG A 162 14.74 15.98 -29.58
N GLN A 163 15.80 16.25 -28.77
CA GLN A 163 16.92 15.33 -28.62
C GLN A 163 16.46 13.98 -28.02
N ILE A 164 15.60 14.00 -27.00
CA ILE A 164 15.02 12.78 -26.43
C ILE A 164 14.27 11.98 -27.50
N ARG A 165 13.44 12.63 -28.35
CA ARG A 165 12.74 11.94 -29.44
C ARG A 165 13.69 11.33 -30.46
N ALA A 166 14.76 12.03 -30.83
CA ALA A 166 15.77 11.53 -31.74
C ALA A 166 16.49 10.31 -31.19
N LEU A 167 16.92 10.36 -29.91
CA LEU A 167 17.57 9.23 -29.24
C LEU A 167 16.62 8.04 -29.08
N ALA A 168 15.34 8.27 -28.83
CA ALA A 168 14.34 7.21 -28.77
C ALA A 168 14.09 6.57 -30.14
N ALA A 169 14.02 7.38 -31.21
CA ALA A 169 13.84 6.88 -32.58
C ALA A 169 14.99 6.00 -33.05
N THR A 170 16.20 6.22 -32.54
CA THR A 170 17.38 5.39 -32.84
C THR A 170 17.57 4.21 -31.86
N GLY A 171 16.63 4.00 -30.94
CA GLY A 171 16.71 2.91 -29.96
C GLY A 171 17.80 3.07 -28.88
N VAL A 172 18.45 4.24 -28.81
CA VAL A 172 19.48 4.53 -27.80
C VAL A 172 18.88 4.65 -26.41
N ILE A 173 17.69 5.24 -26.31
CA ILE A 173 16.93 5.34 -25.09
C ILE A 173 15.55 4.75 -25.27
N GLU A 174 15.00 4.23 -24.18
CA GLU A 174 13.60 3.87 -24.10
C GLU A 174 12.86 4.80 -23.14
N GLY A 175 11.59 5.03 -23.41
CA GLY A 175 10.71 5.87 -22.60
C GLY A 175 9.55 5.07 -22.05
N SER A 176 9.22 5.30 -20.78
CA SER A 176 8.05 4.71 -20.13
C SER A 176 7.33 5.74 -19.28
N TRP A 177 6.06 5.49 -18.99
CA TRP A 177 5.31 6.25 -18.01
C TRP A 177 5.31 5.48 -16.70
N HIS A 178 5.64 6.16 -15.63
CA HIS A 178 5.62 5.61 -14.28
C HIS A 178 4.65 6.41 -13.43
N LEU A 179 4.06 5.75 -12.44
CA LEU A 179 3.30 6.48 -11.43
C LEU A 179 4.26 7.43 -10.71
N ALA A 180 3.94 8.71 -10.73
CA ALA A 180 4.67 9.65 -9.93
C ALA A 180 4.46 9.28 -8.47
N ALA A 181 5.53 9.26 -7.69
CA ALA A 181 5.41 9.26 -6.25
C ALA A 181 4.65 10.54 -5.85
N THR A 182 3.33 10.42 -5.71
CA THR A 182 2.41 11.54 -5.51
C THR A 182 2.78 12.29 -4.24
N GLY A 183 3.29 13.51 -4.38
CA GLY A 183 3.44 14.49 -3.28
C GLY A 183 4.36 14.07 -2.11
N ALA A 184 4.46 12.82 -1.87
CA ALA A 184 5.36 12.15 -0.98
C ALA A 184 6.66 11.88 -1.72
N ARG A 185 7.54 12.88 -1.77
CA ARG A 185 8.94 12.59 -2.04
C ARG A 185 9.30 11.37 -1.20
N ARG A 186 9.71 10.27 -1.83
CA ARG A 186 10.50 9.26 -1.10
C ARG A 186 11.61 10.04 -0.43
N VAL A 187 11.48 10.24 0.87
CA VAL A 187 12.50 10.99 1.60
C VAL A 187 13.65 10.02 1.73
N SER A 188 14.62 10.15 0.84
CA SER A 188 15.90 9.48 1.01
C SER A 188 16.69 10.27 2.04
N GLU A 189 17.23 9.58 2.99
CA GLU A 189 18.13 10.12 4.00
C GLU A 189 19.52 9.50 3.80
N GLU A 190 20.52 10.35 3.77
CA GLU A 190 21.90 9.88 3.67
C GLU A 190 22.36 9.40 5.04
N PHE A 191 22.70 8.13 5.12
CA PHE A 191 23.29 7.49 6.29
C PHE A 191 24.80 7.39 6.11
N VAL A 192 25.52 7.67 7.16
CA VAL A 192 26.97 7.65 7.15
C VAL A 192 27.43 6.55 8.10
N ALA A 193 28.21 5.63 7.58
CA ALA A 193 28.79 4.54 8.35
C ALA A 193 30.32 4.61 8.32
N LEU A 194 30.97 4.02 9.32
CA LEU A 194 32.42 3.89 9.33
C LEU A 194 32.84 2.99 8.16
N ALA A 195 33.88 3.37 7.43
CA ALA A 195 34.40 2.53 6.36
C ALA A 195 35.06 1.26 6.95
N LYS A 196 34.83 0.12 6.27
CA LYS A 196 35.34 -1.19 6.71
C LYS A 196 36.87 -1.33 6.56
N THR A 197 37.43 -0.56 5.68
CA THR A 197 38.90 -0.58 5.42
C THR A 197 39.59 0.41 6.35
N ARG A 198 40.33 -0.10 7.30
CA ARG A 198 41.21 0.72 8.16
C ARG A 198 42.44 1.13 7.38
N SER A 199 42.67 2.42 7.25
CA SER A 199 44.02 2.97 7.08
C SER A 199 44.67 3.02 8.47
N ASP A 200 45.83 2.43 8.65
CA ASP A 200 46.52 2.39 9.95
C ASP A 200 47.00 3.78 10.41
N GLU A 201 47.05 4.76 9.51
CA GLU A 201 47.35 6.16 9.82
C GLU A 201 46.12 7.04 9.54
N LEU A 202 45.54 7.62 10.60
CA LEU A 202 44.52 8.63 10.48
C LEU A 202 45.12 9.95 9.95
N PRO A 203 44.59 10.51 8.86
CA PRO A 203 45.00 11.82 8.40
C PRO A 203 44.64 12.88 9.46
N ARG A 204 45.33 14.03 9.44
CA ARG A 204 44.99 15.16 10.33
C ARG A 204 43.55 15.62 10.04
N LEU A 205 42.69 15.46 11.01
CA LEU A 205 41.29 15.86 10.95
C LEU A 205 41.09 17.20 11.66
N GLY A 206 40.23 18.05 11.16
CA GLY A 206 39.79 19.23 11.89
C GLY A 206 38.75 18.87 12.97
N ALA A 207 38.59 19.72 13.99
CA ALA A 207 37.78 19.46 15.17
C ALA A 207 36.34 18.90 14.87
N ARG A 208 35.68 19.41 13.82
CA ARG A 208 34.33 18.91 13.41
C ARG A 208 34.40 17.51 12.78
N GLN A 209 35.46 17.21 12.04
CA GLN A 209 35.68 15.90 11.43
C GLN A 209 36.03 14.86 12.50
N GLU A 210 36.84 15.23 13.50
CA GLU A 210 37.15 14.39 14.65
C GLU A 210 35.90 14.03 15.44
N ALA A 211 35.05 15.02 15.75
CA ALA A 211 33.80 14.79 16.45
C ALA A 211 32.83 13.87 15.64
N ALA A 212 32.75 14.07 14.32
CA ALA A 212 31.95 13.23 13.45
C ALA A 212 32.50 11.80 13.34
N TYR A 213 33.80 11.65 13.23
CA TYR A 213 34.47 10.34 13.18
C TYR A 213 34.30 9.57 14.49
N ALA A 214 34.41 10.24 15.65
CA ALA A 214 34.18 9.67 16.96
C ALA A 214 32.72 9.18 17.10
N ALA A 215 31.75 9.98 16.65
CA ALA A 215 30.33 9.58 16.65
C ALA A 215 30.08 8.33 15.78
N LEU A 216 30.70 8.24 14.60
CA LEU A 216 30.60 7.06 13.73
C LEU A 216 31.24 5.82 14.38
N LYS A 217 32.36 5.99 15.08
CA LYS A 217 33.04 4.91 15.80
C LYS A 217 32.16 4.36 16.93
N THR A 218 31.58 5.23 17.76
CA THR A 218 30.64 4.85 18.82
C THR A 218 29.42 4.11 18.28
N ALA A 219 28.84 4.59 17.17
CA ALA A 219 27.69 3.92 16.56
C ALA A 219 28.05 2.53 16.00
N ALA A 220 29.25 2.38 15.44
CA ALA A 220 29.72 1.09 14.94
C ALA A 220 29.96 0.08 16.09
N GLU A 221 30.50 0.55 17.21
CA GLU A 221 30.73 -0.25 18.42
C GLU A 221 29.41 -0.72 19.06
N GLN A 222 28.33 0.06 18.94
CA GLN A 222 26.98 -0.27 19.41
C GLN A 222 26.19 -1.18 18.43
N GLY A 223 26.83 -1.68 17.36
CA GLY A 223 26.18 -2.54 16.36
C GLY A 223 25.24 -1.77 15.41
N GLY A 224 25.30 -0.44 15.40
CA GLY A 224 24.47 0.42 14.56
C GLY A 224 24.94 0.45 13.10
N GLY A 225 24.01 0.33 12.17
CA GLY A 225 24.25 0.34 10.72
C GLY A 225 24.54 1.72 10.12
N GLY A 226 25.00 2.72 10.90
CA GLY A 226 25.30 4.09 10.50
C GLY A 226 24.41 5.15 11.13
N ILE A 227 24.81 6.42 11.00
CA ILE A 227 24.12 7.59 11.57
C ILE A 227 23.53 8.42 10.43
N PRO A 228 22.32 8.99 10.56
CA PRO A 228 21.80 9.96 9.61
C PRO A 228 22.75 11.14 9.44
N ALA A 229 23.08 11.52 8.21
CA ALA A 229 24.04 12.61 7.93
C ALA A 229 23.66 13.92 8.64
N ARG A 230 22.36 14.22 8.81
CA ARG A 230 21.86 15.41 9.53
C ARG A 230 22.22 15.41 11.02
N SER A 231 22.39 14.22 11.63
CA SER A 231 22.69 14.06 13.06
C SER A 231 24.20 14.04 13.33
N LEU A 232 25.02 14.06 12.28
CA LEU A 232 26.47 14.13 12.38
C LEU A 232 26.95 15.55 12.67
N PRO A 233 27.96 15.76 13.51
CA PRO A 233 28.62 17.07 13.67
C PRO A 233 29.10 17.61 12.31
N GLY A 234 28.57 18.76 11.89
CA GLY A 234 28.82 19.36 10.59
C GLY A 234 28.06 18.75 9.40
N GLY A 235 27.13 17.82 9.63
CA GLY A 235 26.19 17.30 8.66
C GLY A 235 26.82 16.63 7.45
N LEU A 236 26.08 16.64 6.33
CA LEU A 236 26.49 16.01 5.07
C LEU A 236 27.83 16.50 4.51
N THR A 237 28.14 17.76 4.71
CA THR A 237 29.44 18.34 4.25
C THR A 237 30.62 17.65 4.92
N THR A 238 30.52 17.40 6.23
CA THR A 238 31.55 16.68 6.99
C THR A 238 31.57 15.20 6.61
N ALA A 239 30.40 14.59 6.43
CA ALA A 239 30.27 13.21 5.95
C ALA A 239 30.98 13.00 4.60
N ARG A 240 30.76 13.89 3.61
CA ARG A 240 31.42 13.82 2.29
C ARG A 240 32.94 13.97 2.38
N ARG A 241 33.44 14.82 3.29
CA ARG A 241 34.89 14.96 3.51
C ARG A 241 35.50 13.71 4.13
N LEU A 242 34.80 13.09 5.13
CA LEU A 242 35.27 11.83 5.70
C LEU A 242 35.22 10.68 4.68
N ALA A 243 34.20 10.66 3.82
CA ALA A 243 34.11 9.69 2.74
C ALA A 243 35.24 9.89 1.70
N GLY A 244 35.55 11.13 1.34
CA GLY A 244 36.70 11.45 0.47
C GLY A 244 38.06 11.06 1.04
N LEU A 245 38.17 10.95 2.37
CA LEU A 245 39.36 10.44 3.07
C LEU A 245 39.33 8.91 3.26
N GLY A 246 38.31 8.21 2.77
CA GLY A 246 38.15 6.77 2.94
C GLY A 246 37.75 6.32 4.35
N LEU A 247 37.40 7.26 5.24
CA LEU A 247 37.06 7.00 6.65
C LEU A 247 35.60 6.69 6.88
N ALA A 248 34.73 7.04 5.94
CA ALA A 248 33.30 6.81 6.01
C ALA A 248 32.72 6.38 4.67
N THR A 249 31.59 5.70 4.71
CA THR A 249 30.74 5.42 3.53
C THR A 249 29.43 6.15 3.69
N ILE A 250 28.90 6.69 2.59
CA ILE A 250 27.59 7.34 2.56
C ILE A 250 26.66 6.45 1.77
N ASP A 251 25.61 5.98 2.43
CA ASP A 251 24.54 5.18 1.86
C ASP A 251 23.24 5.99 1.85
N VAL A 252 22.52 5.95 0.74
CA VAL A 252 21.23 6.63 0.63
C VAL A 252 20.14 5.63 0.99
N ARG A 253 19.60 5.75 2.18
CA ARG A 253 18.49 4.91 2.64
C ARG A 253 17.18 5.63 2.50
N ARG A 254 16.12 4.87 2.18
CA ARG A 254 14.76 5.38 2.21
C ARG A 254 14.42 5.74 3.66
N ARG A 255 14.04 7.00 3.91
CA ARG A 255 13.46 7.40 5.18
C ARG A 255 11.99 7.00 5.17
N GLU A 256 11.63 6.02 5.96
CA GLU A 256 10.24 5.67 6.18
C GLU A 256 9.55 6.79 6.98
N ARG A 257 8.38 7.21 6.52
CA ARG A 257 7.48 8.02 7.30
C ARG A 257 6.72 7.07 8.23
N VAL A 258 7.13 7.04 9.47
CA VAL A 258 6.40 6.30 10.51
C VAL A 258 5.28 7.20 10.99
N HIS A 259 4.02 6.76 10.87
CA HIS A 259 2.91 7.44 11.51
C HIS A 259 3.17 7.46 13.03
N GLY A 260 2.86 8.58 13.72
CA GLY A 260 3.25 8.81 15.12
C GLY A 260 2.76 7.79 16.15
N GLU A 261 1.97 6.81 15.73
CA GLU A 261 1.48 5.70 16.53
C GLU A 261 2.45 4.52 16.68
N ARG A 262 3.51 4.45 15.84
CA ARG A 262 4.64 3.52 16.10
C ARG A 262 5.47 4.04 17.27
N ARG A 263 4.97 3.92 18.47
CA ARG A 263 5.80 4.06 19.66
C ARG A 263 6.72 2.85 19.74
N SER A 264 8.02 3.08 19.56
CA SER A 264 9.08 2.15 19.88
C SER A 264 9.22 1.97 21.40
N GLY A 265 8.20 1.44 22.00
CA GLY A 265 8.22 0.95 23.37
C GLY A 265 7.86 -0.52 23.28
N ARG A 266 8.86 -1.39 23.33
CA ARG A 266 8.64 -2.73 23.82
C ARG A 266 8.05 -2.54 25.23
N ALA A 267 6.74 -2.55 25.34
CA ALA A 267 6.14 -2.91 26.62
C ALA A 267 6.68 -4.31 26.87
N ASP A 268 7.42 -4.49 27.93
CA ASP A 268 7.66 -5.80 28.52
C ASP A 268 6.28 -6.37 28.87
N VAL A 269 5.62 -6.94 27.87
CA VAL A 269 4.43 -7.73 28.07
C VAL A 269 4.95 -8.98 28.74
N ALA A 270 4.93 -8.94 30.07
CA ALA A 270 5.09 -10.14 30.87
C ALA A 270 4.21 -11.20 30.20
N THR A 271 4.81 -12.30 29.78
CA THR A 271 4.15 -13.51 29.28
C THR A 271 3.36 -14.12 30.43
N ALA A 272 2.31 -13.40 30.88
CA ALA A 272 1.34 -13.95 31.80
C ALA A 272 0.68 -15.12 31.05
N ILE A 273 0.78 -16.30 31.63
CA ILE A 273 0.04 -17.47 31.16
C ILE A 273 -1.43 -17.07 31.15
N ILE A 274 -2.00 -16.88 29.95
CA ILE A 274 -3.38 -16.50 29.79
C ILE A 274 -4.21 -17.77 29.85
N ASP A 275 -5.05 -17.88 30.87
CA ASP A 275 -6.06 -18.92 30.88
C ASP A 275 -7.27 -18.46 30.07
N TRP A 276 -7.37 -19.03 28.85
CA TRP A 276 -8.46 -18.75 27.92
C TRP A 276 -9.71 -19.54 28.32
N SER A 277 -10.88 -18.87 28.34
CA SER A 277 -12.15 -19.59 28.50
C SER A 277 -12.41 -20.53 27.30
N PRO A 278 -13.31 -21.53 27.46
CA PRO A 278 -13.67 -22.40 26.33
C PRO A 278 -14.16 -21.63 25.11
N GLU A 279 -14.96 -20.57 25.30
CA GLU A 279 -15.50 -19.74 24.23
C GLU A 279 -14.38 -18.92 23.56
N GLN A 280 -13.43 -18.36 24.33
CA GLN A 280 -12.27 -17.66 23.79
C GLN A 280 -11.37 -18.60 23.00
N ARG A 281 -11.19 -19.86 23.45
CA ARG A 281 -10.46 -20.88 22.67
C ARG A 281 -11.14 -21.16 21.34
N GLN A 282 -12.48 -21.24 21.28
CA GLN A 282 -13.21 -21.39 20.02
C GLN A 282 -12.90 -20.23 19.05
N VAL A 283 -12.83 -18.97 19.53
CA VAL A 283 -12.45 -17.84 18.69
C VAL A 283 -11.01 -17.99 18.18
N ILE A 284 -10.09 -18.42 19.05
CA ILE A 284 -8.68 -18.62 18.68
C ILE A 284 -8.55 -19.75 17.64
N ASP A 285 -9.33 -20.81 17.76
CA ASP A 285 -9.27 -21.99 16.87
C ASP A 285 -9.80 -21.70 15.46
N ILE A 286 -10.49 -20.55 15.24
CA ILE A 286 -10.84 -20.07 13.89
C ILE A 286 -9.57 -19.91 13.03
N ALA A 287 -8.42 -19.59 13.63
CA ALA A 287 -7.14 -19.50 12.94
C ALA A 287 -6.75 -20.77 12.15
N ALA A 288 -7.22 -21.93 12.58
CA ALA A 288 -6.96 -23.21 11.91
C ALA A 288 -7.93 -23.50 10.75
N GLN A 289 -9.04 -22.76 10.66
CA GLN A 289 -10.05 -22.96 9.64
C GLN A 289 -9.53 -22.57 8.25
N ARG A 290 -10.06 -23.23 7.24
CA ARG A 290 -9.87 -22.93 5.83
C ARG A 290 -11.24 -22.74 5.20
N GLY A 291 -11.38 -21.69 4.39
CA GLY A 291 -12.67 -21.36 3.77
C GLY A 291 -13.18 -19.99 4.21
N ALA A 292 -14.26 -19.56 3.57
CA ALA A 292 -14.86 -18.24 3.76
C ALA A 292 -15.94 -18.26 4.87
N GLU A 293 -15.67 -18.94 5.98
CA GLU A 293 -16.61 -18.99 7.09
C GLU A 293 -16.66 -17.66 7.83
N VAL A 294 -17.88 -17.20 8.11
CA VAL A 294 -18.10 -15.99 8.90
C VAL A 294 -18.53 -16.40 10.30
N THR A 295 -17.85 -15.87 11.30
CA THR A 295 -18.19 -16.10 12.71
C THR A 295 -18.50 -14.78 13.40
N LEU A 296 -19.73 -14.66 13.93
CA LEU A 296 -20.13 -13.55 14.78
C LEU A 296 -19.77 -13.86 16.22
N VAL A 297 -18.91 -13.01 16.79
CA VAL A 297 -18.45 -13.15 18.19
C VAL A 297 -19.07 -12.02 19.00
N ASP A 298 -20.05 -12.35 19.83
CA ASP A 298 -20.73 -11.40 20.69
C ASP A 298 -20.34 -11.58 22.18
N GLY A 299 -20.42 -10.51 22.94
CA GLY A 299 -20.12 -10.54 24.36
C GLY A 299 -19.94 -9.13 24.93
N ALA A 300 -20.13 -8.99 26.21
CA ALA A 300 -20.02 -7.70 26.89
C ALA A 300 -18.64 -7.03 26.69
N PRO A 301 -18.52 -5.70 26.83
CA PRO A 301 -17.24 -5.04 26.90
C PRO A 301 -16.35 -5.69 27.98
N GLY A 302 -15.07 -5.89 27.68
CA GLY A 302 -14.13 -6.55 28.58
C GLY A 302 -14.22 -8.09 28.65
N SER A 303 -15.10 -8.75 27.88
CA SER A 303 -15.17 -10.23 27.78
C SER A 303 -13.94 -10.87 27.11
N GLY A 304 -13.04 -10.06 26.51
CA GLY A 304 -11.82 -10.53 25.87
C GLY A 304 -11.96 -10.90 24.40
N LYS A 305 -13.05 -10.49 23.71
CA LYS A 305 -13.28 -10.74 22.28
C LYS A 305 -12.08 -10.36 21.42
N SER A 306 -11.68 -9.10 21.46
CA SER A 306 -10.59 -8.58 20.62
C SER A 306 -9.25 -9.23 20.97
N ARG A 307 -9.03 -9.59 22.26
CA ARG A 307 -7.82 -10.31 22.69
C ARG A 307 -7.75 -11.73 22.12
N ALA A 308 -8.86 -12.47 22.15
CA ALA A 308 -8.93 -13.81 21.56
C ALA A 308 -8.75 -13.75 20.04
N ALA A 309 -9.34 -12.76 19.36
CA ALA A 309 -9.15 -12.55 17.94
C ALA A 309 -7.70 -12.13 17.60
N ALA A 310 -7.01 -11.37 18.45
CA ALA A 310 -5.60 -11.02 18.25
C ALA A 310 -4.69 -12.26 18.37
N GLU A 311 -4.98 -13.18 19.28
CA GLU A 311 -4.29 -14.47 19.36
C GLU A 311 -4.54 -15.33 18.10
N ALA A 312 -5.79 -15.34 17.58
CA ALA A 312 -6.09 -15.99 16.32
C ALA A 312 -5.28 -15.36 15.17
N ALA A 313 -5.18 -14.03 15.12
CA ALA A 313 -4.38 -13.31 14.14
C ALA A 313 -2.89 -13.69 14.23
N ALA A 314 -2.32 -13.78 15.44
CA ALA A 314 -0.94 -14.20 15.65
C ALA A 314 -0.68 -15.63 15.14
N ARG A 315 -1.62 -16.53 15.35
CA ARG A 315 -1.51 -17.92 14.81
C ARG A 315 -1.57 -17.95 13.29
N VAL A 316 -2.44 -17.16 12.67
CA VAL A 316 -2.54 -17.09 11.20
C VAL A 316 -1.27 -16.51 10.60
N ILE A 317 -0.74 -15.42 11.15
CA ILE A 317 0.50 -14.80 10.64
C ILE A 317 1.69 -15.76 10.74
N ALA A 318 1.75 -16.59 11.78
CA ALA A 318 2.78 -17.61 11.94
C ALA A 318 2.71 -18.71 10.86
N THR A 319 1.58 -18.87 10.17
CA THR A 319 1.47 -19.76 9.00
C THR A 319 1.93 -19.13 7.68
N GLY A 320 2.45 -17.89 7.70
CA GLY A 320 2.90 -17.17 6.51
C GLY A 320 1.77 -16.47 5.74
N ARG A 321 0.60 -16.25 6.36
CA ARG A 321 -0.56 -15.56 5.74
C ARG A 321 -0.83 -14.26 6.44
N SER A 322 -1.25 -13.24 5.70
CA SER A 322 -1.56 -11.91 6.21
C SER A 322 -2.92 -11.83 6.91
N VAL A 323 -3.08 -10.81 7.75
CA VAL A 323 -4.31 -10.56 8.50
C VAL A 323 -4.81 -9.15 8.18
N LEU A 324 -6.10 -9.00 7.89
CA LEU A 324 -6.77 -7.70 7.79
C LEU A 324 -7.60 -7.47 9.05
N TRP A 325 -7.26 -6.42 9.80
CA TRP A 325 -7.98 -6.01 11.00
C TRP A 325 -8.64 -4.67 10.78
N LEU A 326 -9.96 -4.67 10.72
CA LEU A 326 -10.78 -3.47 10.50
C LEU A 326 -11.28 -2.92 11.83
N VAL A 327 -11.13 -1.61 12.00
CA VAL A 327 -11.65 -0.84 13.13
C VAL A 327 -12.59 0.25 12.65
N PRO A 328 -13.61 0.66 13.43
CA PRO A 328 -14.62 1.61 12.98
C PRO A 328 -14.04 3.00 12.69
N GLU A 329 -13.16 3.48 13.57
CA GLU A 329 -12.62 4.83 13.51
C GLU A 329 -11.11 4.87 13.77
N THR A 330 -10.49 5.97 13.40
CA THR A 330 -9.06 6.21 13.60
C THR A 330 -8.65 6.15 15.07
N SER A 331 -9.53 6.55 15.97
CA SER A 331 -9.33 6.48 17.44
C SER A 331 -9.11 5.06 17.95
N HIS A 332 -9.61 4.05 17.25
CA HIS A 332 -9.46 2.63 17.63
C HIS A 332 -8.18 1.99 17.05
N VAL A 333 -7.49 2.67 16.15
CA VAL A 333 -6.30 2.11 15.47
C VAL A 333 -5.17 1.86 16.48
N SER A 334 -4.90 2.82 17.36
CA SER A 334 -3.83 2.66 18.37
C SER A 334 -4.10 1.51 19.33
N LEU A 335 -5.35 1.36 19.77
CA LEU A 335 -5.72 0.25 20.68
C LEU A 335 -5.57 -1.12 19.98
N ALA A 336 -6.01 -1.24 18.74
CA ALA A 336 -5.83 -2.46 17.95
C ALA A 336 -4.35 -2.74 17.67
N PHE A 337 -3.56 -1.70 17.37
CA PHE A 337 -2.12 -1.81 17.17
C PHE A 337 -1.42 -2.35 18.42
N ASP A 338 -1.66 -1.76 19.59
CA ASP A 338 -1.04 -2.19 20.86
C ASP A 338 -1.42 -3.64 21.19
N LEU A 339 -2.68 -4.00 20.97
CA LEU A 339 -3.20 -5.35 21.18
C LEU A 339 -2.51 -6.39 20.28
N LEU A 340 -2.37 -6.07 18.99
CA LEU A 340 -1.74 -6.97 18.01
C LEU A 340 -0.22 -7.04 18.18
N GLN A 341 0.42 -5.93 18.55
CA GLN A 341 1.85 -5.90 18.88
C GLN A 341 2.17 -6.76 20.10
N ALA A 342 1.25 -6.82 21.09
CA ALA A 342 1.37 -7.70 22.25
C ALA A 342 1.23 -9.18 21.88
N ALA A 343 0.45 -9.51 20.84
CA ALA A 343 0.19 -10.88 20.42
C ALA A 343 1.21 -11.41 19.38
N SER A 344 1.83 -10.53 18.58
CA SER A 344 2.69 -10.92 17.47
C SER A 344 3.86 -9.96 17.25
N THR A 345 4.98 -10.48 16.77
CA THR A 345 6.16 -9.70 16.33
C THR A 345 6.14 -9.38 14.84
N ALA A 346 5.11 -9.79 14.12
CA ALA A 346 4.99 -9.53 12.69
C ALA A 346 4.86 -8.04 12.38
N PRO A 347 5.24 -7.60 11.18
CA PRO A 347 5.03 -6.23 10.75
C PRO A 347 3.54 -5.84 10.78
N ILE A 348 3.23 -4.70 11.39
CA ILE A 348 1.88 -4.15 11.43
C ILE A 348 1.86 -2.88 10.56
N GLU A 349 1.01 -2.87 9.54
CA GLU A 349 0.81 -1.74 8.66
C GLU A 349 -0.52 -1.05 8.97
N ILE A 350 -0.47 0.28 9.10
CA ILE A 350 -1.63 1.10 9.43
C ILE A 350 -2.16 1.76 8.15
N VAL A 351 -3.48 1.69 7.92
CA VAL A 351 -4.14 2.31 6.76
C VAL A 351 -5.45 2.98 7.17
N HIS A 352 -5.47 4.30 7.25
CA HIS A 352 -6.69 5.07 7.54
C HIS A 352 -6.71 6.46 6.88
N SER A 353 -7.88 7.10 6.88
CA SER A 353 -8.10 8.39 6.19
C SER A 353 -7.30 9.56 6.77
N GLY A 354 -6.91 9.51 8.04
CA GLY A 354 -6.11 10.54 8.71
C GLY A 354 -4.63 10.54 8.31
N MET A 355 -4.15 9.51 7.61
CA MET A 355 -2.79 9.48 7.11
C MET A 355 -2.61 10.44 5.92
N SER A 356 -1.43 11.05 5.81
CA SER A 356 -1.05 11.79 4.61
C SER A 356 -0.97 10.85 3.40
N GLN A 357 -1.07 11.40 2.19
CA GLN A 357 -0.91 10.62 0.96
C GLN A 357 0.43 9.87 0.92
N GLY A 358 1.47 10.48 1.49
CA GLY A 358 2.80 9.90 1.57
C GLY A 358 2.90 8.68 2.47
N GLU A 359 2.35 8.78 3.65
CA GLU A 359 2.32 7.66 4.60
C GLU A 359 1.53 6.48 4.05
N ARG A 360 0.40 6.76 3.39
CA ARG A 360 -0.39 5.72 2.73
C ARG A 360 0.37 5.04 1.60
N LEU A 361 1.04 5.82 0.73
CA LEU A 361 1.85 5.24 -0.34
C LEU A 361 2.98 4.38 0.22
N ASP A 362 3.67 4.86 1.28
CA ASP A 362 4.71 4.10 1.94
C ASP A 362 4.17 2.79 2.56
N ALA A 363 2.95 2.81 3.12
CA ALA A 363 2.28 1.60 3.62
C ALA A 363 1.95 0.62 2.48
N TYR A 364 1.39 1.11 1.38
CA TYR A 364 1.08 0.25 0.21
C TYR A 364 2.35 -0.33 -0.45
N ASP A 365 3.44 0.43 -0.50
CA ASP A 365 4.73 -0.08 -1.01
C ASP A 365 5.27 -1.23 -0.14
N ARG A 366 5.13 -1.14 1.20
CA ARG A 366 5.51 -2.24 2.11
C ARG A 366 4.59 -3.45 2.00
N LEU A 367 3.28 -3.21 1.84
CA LEU A 367 2.31 -4.28 1.62
C LEU A 367 2.49 -5.01 0.28
N ALA A 368 3.20 -4.40 -0.67
CA ALA A 368 3.59 -5.05 -1.92
C ALA A 368 4.79 -6.01 -1.77
N GLU A 369 5.46 -6.00 -0.62
CA GLU A 369 6.53 -6.96 -0.32
C GLU A 369 5.94 -8.35 -0.01
N PRO A 370 6.61 -9.44 -0.41
CA PRO A 370 6.09 -10.81 -0.25
C PRO A 370 6.21 -11.34 1.19
N THR A 371 6.09 -10.48 2.18
CA THR A 371 6.14 -10.83 3.61
C THR A 371 4.75 -10.73 4.23
N PRO A 372 4.37 -11.67 5.12
CA PRO A 372 3.09 -11.60 5.81
C PRO A 372 3.00 -10.34 6.68
N HIS A 373 1.87 -9.63 6.61
CA HIS A 373 1.61 -8.41 7.36
C HIS A 373 0.29 -8.50 8.12
N ILE A 374 0.21 -7.79 9.24
CA ILE A 374 -1.06 -7.45 9.86
C ILE A 374 -1.43 -6.04 9.40
N VAL A 375 -2.50 -5.91 8.65
CA VAL A 375 -3.01 -4.61 8.19
C VAL A 375 -4.09 -4.15 9.17
N VAL A 376 -3.85 -3.05 9.87
CA VAL A 376 -4.83 -2.43 10.77
C VAL A 376 -5.35 -1.15 10.13
N GLY A 377 -6.67 -1.01 10.05
CA GLY A 377 -7.19 0.23 9.50
C GLY A 377 -8.70 0.36 9.52
N THR A 378 -9.17 1.52 9.06
CA THR A 378 -10.58 1.79 8.92
C THR A 378 -11.13 1.20 7.60
N ARG A 379 -12.37 1.48 7.25
CA ARG A 379 -13.02 0.97 6.01
C ARG A 379 -12.17 1.07 4.75
N ILE A 380 -11.25 2.03 4.65
CA ILE A 380 -10.40 2.18 3.46
C ILE A 380 -9.30 1.12 3.37
N ALA A 381 -9.00 0.43 4.46
CA ALA A 381 -8.00 -0.63 4.49
C ALA A 381 -8.44 -1.87 3.69
N VAL A 382 -9.71 -1.99 3.33
CA VAL A 382 -10.20 -3.08 2.44
C VAL A 382 -9.54 -3.05 1.05
N GLY A 383 -9.01 -1.91 0.61
CA GLY A 383 -8.23 -1.78 -0.61
C GLY A 383 -6.73 -2.06 -0.44
N ALA A 384 -6.24 -2.14 0.79
CA ALA A 384 -4.84 -2.41 1.11
C ALA A 384 -4.60 -3.93 1.25
N ILE A 385 -4.83 -4.67 0.17
CA ILE A 385 -4.82 -6.13 0.16
C ILE A 385 -3.54 -6.59 -0.50
N ASN A 386 -2.82 -7.52 0.16
CA ASN A 386 -1.88 -8.39 -0.52
C ASN A 386 -2.60 -9.70 -0.93
N ASP A 387 -1.98 -10.49 -1.80
CA ASP A 387 -2.63 -11.67 -2.39
C ASP A 387 -2.82 -12.86 -1.43
N GLU A 388 -2.48 -12.74 -0.13
CA GLU A 388 -2.46 -13.89 0.80
C GLU A 388 -3.09 -13.60 2.17
N ILE A 389 -4.34 -13.13 2.17
CA ILE A 389 -5.10 -12.96 3.41
C ILE A 389 -5.47 -14.33 4.00
N GLY A 390 -5.16 -14.52 5.28
CA GLY A 390 -5.46 -15.72 6.04
C GLY A 390 -6.57 -15.57 7.07
N LEU A 391 -6.84 -14.33 7.47
CA LEU A 391 -7.90 -14.00 8.41
C LEU A 391 -8.32 -12.56 8.21
N ILE A 392 -9.62 -12.31 8.33
CA ILE A 392 -10.19 -10.97 8.40
C ILE A 392 -10.88 -10.82 9.74
N VAL A 393 -10.60 -9.73 10.45
CA VAL A 393 -11.26 -9.37 11.70
C VAL A 393 -11.90 -8.00 11.52
N MET A 394 -13.16 -7.86 11.92
CA MET A 394 -13.87 -6.59 11.97
C MET A 394 -14.30 -6.34 13.40
N ASP A 395 -13.68 -5.35 14.04
CA ASP A 395 -14.00 -4.98 15.41
C ASP A 395 -15.18 -3.99 15.44
N GLU A 396 -16.05 -4.12 16.45
CA GLU A 396 -17.30 -3.35 16.62
C GLU A 396 -18.10 -3.26 15.30
N GLU A 397 -18.47 -4.42 14.75
CA GLU A 397 -19.08 -4.56 13.41
C GLU A 397 -20.37 -3.75 13.22
N HIS A 398 -21.03 -3.39 14.33
CA HIS A 398 -22.29 -2.65 14.34
C HIS A 398 -22.13 -1.15 14.04
N GLU A 399 -20.90 -0.64 14.06
CA GLU A 399 -20.64 0.78 13.91
C GLU A 399 -20.96 1.30 12.51
N SER A 400 -21.74 2.37 12.46
CA SER A 400 -22.21 2.99 11.21
C SER A 400 -21.08 3.59 10.36
N SER A 401 -19.93 3.91 10.96
CA SER A 401 -18.73 4.45 10.30
C SER A 401 -18.14 3.51 9.23
N TYR A 402 -18.48 2.23 9.26
CA TYR A 402 -18.13 1.28 8.23
C TYR A 402 -18.85 1.49 6.90
N LYS A 403 -19.91 2.29 6.87
CA LYS A 403 -20.61 2.65 5.63
C LYS A 403 -19.98 3.89 4.99
N SER A 404 -19.81 3.84 3.68
CA SER A 404 -19.29 4.97 2.90
C SER A 404 -20.44 5.91 2.48
N ASP A 405 -20.23 7.23 2.65
CA ASP A 405 -21.15 8.26 2.15
C ASP A 405 -20.92 8.59 0.67
N ARG A 406 -19.79 8.13 0.12
CA ARG A 406 -19.40 8.38 -1.28
C ARG A 406 -19.65 7.15 -2.14
N THR A 407 -19.90 7.39 -3.43
CA THR A 407 -20.02 6.29 -4.42
C THR A 407 -18.66 5.62 -4.66
N PRO A 408 -18.62 4.27 -4.61
CA PRO A 408 -19.70 3.36 -4.20
C PRO A 408 -20.01 3.52 -2.70
N ARG A 409 -21.31 3.50 -2.35
CA ARG A 409 -21.72 3.58 -0.95
C ARG A 409 -21.55 2.24 -0.25
N LEU A 410 -20.33 1.71 -0.36
CA LEU A 410 -19.98 0.40 0.19
C LEU A 410 -20.08 0.38 1.73
N HIS A 411 -20.39 -0.80 2.25
CA HIS A 411 -20.26 -1.11 3.67
C HIS A 411 -19.09 -2.08 3.84
N ALA A 412 -18.14 -1.75 4.71
CA ALA A 412 -16.91 -2.53 4.85
C ALA A 412 -17.16 -4.00 5.25
N ARG A 413 -18.25 -4.30 6.01
CA ARG A 413 -18.64 -5.67 6.35
C ARG A 413 -18.95 -6.49 5.09
N GLU A 414 -19.70 -5.94 4.14
CA GLU A 414 -20.02 -6.64 2.90
C GLU A 414 -18.77 -6.90 2.07
N VAL A 415 -17.88 -5.89 2.01
CA VAL A 415 -16.59 -6.06 1.34
C VAL A 415 -15.72 -7.09 2.06
N ALA A 416 -15.71 -7.12 3.40
CA ALA A 416 -15.02 -8.15 4.18
C ALA A 416 -15.55 -9.56 3.87
N CYS A 417 -16.86 -9.72 3.70
CA CYS A 417 -17.46 -10.99 3.26
C CYS A 417 -17.02 -11.38 1.83
N MET A 418 -16.93 -10.41 0.91
CA MET A 418 -16.41 -10.65 -0.45
C MET A 418 -14.94 -11.07 -0.40
N LEU A 419 -14.12 -10.36 0.38
CA LEU A 419 -12.71 -10.70 0.60
C LEU A 419 -12.54 -12.09 1.22
N ALA A 420 -13.34 -12.44 2.22
CA ALA A 420 -13.31 -13.75 2.84
C ALA A 420 -13.52 -14.86 1.81
N ARG A 421 -14.50 -14.70 0.91
CA ARG A 421 -14.75 -15.64 -0.21
C ARG A 421 -13.58 -15.66 -1.20
N LEU A 422 -13.08 -14.50 -1.60
CA LEU A 422 -12.03 -14.36 -2.60
C LEU A 422 -10.71 -15.00 -2.17
N HIS A 423 -10.40 -14.92 -0.86
CA HIS A 423 -9.16 -15.45 -0.29
C HIS A 423 -9.33 -16.83 0.38
N ALA A 424 -10.54 -17.38 0.39
CA ALA A 424 -10.90 -18.57 1.19
C ALA A 424 -10.38 -18.43 2.63
N ALA A 425 -10.65 -17.27 3.25
CA ALA A 425 -10.18 -16.88 4.58
C ALA A 425 -11.38 -16.71 5.53
N PRO A 426 -11.28 -17.15 6.80
CA PRO A 426 -12.32 -16.90 7.78
C PRO A 426 -12.45 -15.41 8.08
N LEU A 427 -13.70 -14.98 8.41
CA LEU A 427 -14.04 -13.64 8.84
C LEU A 427 -14.61 -13.69 10.25
N ILE A 428 -14.01 -12.96 11.16
CA ILE A 428 -14.48 -12.75 12.53
C ILE A 428 -15.11 -11.37 12.63
N LEU A 429 -16.39 -11.31 13.01
CA LEU A 429 -17.12 -10.09 13.32
C LEU A 429 -17.27 -9.99 14.84
N LEU A 430 -16.63 -8.98 15.44
CA LEU A 430 -16.66 -8.73 16.89
C LEU A 430 -17.69 -7.65 17.20
N SER A 431 -18.54 -7.87 18.20
CA SER A 431 -19.46 -6.84 18.66
C SER A 431 -19.88 -7.07 20.13
N ALA A 432 -20.12 -5.97 20.83
CA ALA A 432 -20.83 -6.02 22.11
C ALA A 432 -22.35 -6.03 21.90
N THR A 433 -22.82 -5.42 20.83
CA THR A 433 -24.23 -5.24 20.45
C THR A 433 -24.37 -5.53 18.96
N PRO A 434 -24.38 -6.81 18.53
CA PRO A 434 -24.42 -7.16 17.13
C PRO A 434 -25.56 -6.47 16.36
N SER A 435 -25.26 -6.00 15.14
CA SER A 435 -26.27 -5.37 14.30
C SER A 435 -27.37 -6.36 13.91
N ILE A 436 -28.57 -5.84 13.70
CA ILE A 436 -29.74 -6.66 13.30
C ILE A 436 -29.45 -7.36 11.97
N GLU A 437 -28.76 -6.68 11.07
CA GLU A 437 -28.34 -7.23 9.77
C GLU A 437 -27.42 -8.43 9.95
N SER A 438 -26.42 -8.34 10.83
CA SER A 438 -25.49 -9.45 11.11
C SER A 438 -26.20 -10.62 11.78
N LEU A 439 -27.11 -10.37 12.73
CA LEU A 439 -27.90 -11.41 13.35
C LEU A 439 -28.84 -12.11 12.35
N ALA A 440 -29.51 -11.34 11.48
CA ALA A 440 -30.37 -11.89 10.45
C ALA A 440 -29.59 -12.74 9.43
N ARG A 441 -28.40 -12.29 9.04
CA ARG A 441 -27.51 -13.04 8.14
C ARG A 441 -26.93 -14.28 8.81
N ALA A 442 -26.49 -14.18 10.06
CA ALA A 442 -26.00 -15.32 10.82
C ALA A 442 -27.01 -16.46 10.83
N THR A 443 -28.30 -16.14 11.01
CA THR A 443 -29.39 -17.13 10.96
C THR A 443 -29.63 -17.65 9.53
N ARG A 444 -29.70 -16.75 8.53
CA ARG A 444 -30.06 -17.09 7.15
C ARG A 444 -28.93 -17.80 6.42
N GLU A 445 -27.69 -17.35 6.61
CA GLU A 445 -26.49 -17.84 5.90
C GLU A 445 -25.72 -18.87 6.76
N ARG A 446 -26.23 -19.24 7.92
CA ARG A 446 -25.64 -20.21 8.86
C ARG A 446 -24.21 -19.84 9.27
N TRP A 447 -24.01 -18.56 9.60
CA TRP A 447 -22.73 -18.13 10.16
C TRP A 447 -22.49 -18.78 11.53
N GLY A 448 -21.21 -19.01 11.85
CA GLY A 448 -20.84 -19.37 13.22
C GLY A 448 -21.23 -18.26 14.20
N ARG A 449 -21.61 -18.64 15.41
CA ARG A 449 -21.87 -17.69 16.50
C ARG A 449 -21.23 -18.18 17.77
N ILE A 450 -20.42 -17.31 18.41
CA ILE A 450 -19.75 -17.55 19.67
C ILE A 450 -20.12 -16.40 20.60
N THR A 451 -20.74 -16.73 21.77
CA THR A 451 -21.08 -15.74 22.79
C THR A 451 -20.13 -15.86 23.96
N LEU A 452 -19.35 -14.79 24.22
CA LEU A 452 -18.42 -14.76 25.35
C LEU A 452 -19.12 -14.28 26.61
N SER A 453 -19.06 -15.10 27.63
CA SER A 453 -19.57 -14.72 28.97
C SER A 453 -18.76 -13.60 29.58
N PRO A 454 -19.36 -12.70 30.38
CA PRO A 454 -18.60 -11.70 31.14
C PRO A 454 -17.57 -12.39 32.02
N ARG A 455 -16.36 -11.84 32.10
CA ARG A 455 -15.34 -12.35 33.05
C ARG A 455 -15.88 -12.20 34.47
N ALA A 456 -15.84 -13.25 35.28
CA ALA A 456 -16.39 -13.32 36.63
C ALA A 456 -15.82 -12.29 37.66
N ALA A 457 -14.94 -11.39 37.24
CA ALA A 457 -14.23 -10.43 38.08
C ALA A 457 -14.48 -8.94 37.73
N ALA A 458 -15.48 -8.60 36.94
CA ALA A 458 -15.86 -7.20 36.81
C ALA A 458 -16.73 -6.83 38.02
N PRO A 459 -16.34 -5.83 38.86
CA PRO A 459 -17.24 -5.36 39.92
C PRO A 459 -18.54 -4.88 39.27
N LYS A 460 -19.67 -5.33 39.79
CA LYS A 460 -20.97 -4.78 39.42
C LYS A 460 -20.96 -3.29 39.75
N VAL A 461 -20.87 -2.44 38.77
CA VAL A 461 -21.12 -1.01 38.92
C VAL A 461 -22.65 -0.89 38.97
N GLU A 462 -23.21 -0.76 40.17
CA GLU A 462 -24.59 -0.32 40.33
C GLU A 462 -24.65 1.16 39.93
N VAL A 463 -25.22 1.43 38.77
CA VAL A 463 -25.53 2.79 38.40
C VAL A 463 -26.84 3.18 39.06
N GLU A 464 -26.75 3.90 40.15
CA GLU A 464 -27.90 4.57 40.73
C GLU A 464 -28.29 5.75 39.84
N ILE A 465 -29.35 5.57 39.06
CA ILE A 465 -29.94 6.66 38.27
C ILE A 465 -30.68 7.56 39.29
N GLY A 466 -30.02 8.64 39.70
CA GLY A 466 -30.63 9.68 40.52
C GLY A 466 -31.92 10.19 39.86
N ARG A 467 -33.04 10.10 40.58
CA ARG A 467 -34.32 10.69 40.16
C ARG A 467 -34.12 12.21 40.09
N ALA A 468 -34.25 12.76 38.87
CA ALA A 468 -34.37 14.19 38.73
C ALA A 468 -35.64 14.66 39.46
N HIS A 469 -35.49 15.51 40.43
CA HIS A 469 -36.63 16.22 41.01
C HIS A 469 -37.18 17.17 39.95
N VAL A 470 -38.45 16.94 39.62
CA VAL A 470 -39.30 17.86 38.85
C VAL A 470 -39.67 19.05 39.74
#